data_4a3cdc6787ae94490d926364a6d4da6d
#
_entry.id   4a3cdc6787ae94490d926364a6d4da6d
#
_cell.length_a   1.000
_cell.length_b   1.000
_cell.length_c   1.000
_cell.angle_alpha   90.00
_cell.angle_beta   90.00
_cell.angle_gamma   90.00
#
_symmetry.space_group_name_H-M   'P 1'
#
loop_
_entity.id
_entity.type
_entity.pdbx_description
1 polymer ?
#
loop_
_entity_poly.entity_id
_entity_poly.type
_entity_poly.pdbx_seq_one_letter_code
_entity_poly.pdbx_strand_id
1 'polypeptide(L)'
;MFLRCVALATLCTGTLSGCNSLLSEGTGAGAGIAGAAIANQITDNATVATGIGLGVQAGAKAALAYAQRKTRGEEQDAIARAAGPLAVGDVAPWSVEHQLPLDRDAQGQVAISRLMGNDDLQCKEVVFSIDTPAEKPQTDPQRAFYVTTICRDGETWRWASAEPATARWGALQ
;
A
#
# COMPACT_ATOMS: atom_id res chain seq x y z
N MET A 1 42.33 18.56 -4.49
CA MET A 1 41.69 17.22 -4.48
C MET A 1 40.32 17.20 -3.75
N PHE A 2 39.97 18.26 -3.05
CA PHE A 2 38.70 18.40 -2.33
C PHE A 2 37.51 18.90 -3.17
N LEU A 3 37.76 19.51 -4.32
CA LEU A 3 36.69 20.14 -5.15
C LEU A 3 35.95 19.16 -6.07
N ARG A 4 36.44 17.92 -6.23
CA ARG A 4 35.84 16.88 -7.07
C ARG A 4 34.81 16.01 -6.35
N CYS A 5 34.81 15.97 -5.01
CA CYS A 5 33.85 15.18 -4.22
C CYS A 5 32.50 15.91 -3.98
N VAL A 6 32.46 17.24 -4.08
CA VAL A 6 31.24 18.01 -3.88
C VAL A 6 30.32 17.98 -5.10
N ALA A 7 30.86 17.78 -6.30
CA ALA A 7 30.08 17.74 -7.54
C ALA A 7 29.30 16.43 -7.76
N LEU A 8 29.64 15.33 -7.07
CA LEU A 8 28.93 14.06 -7.18
C LEU A 8 27.74 13.95 -6.20
N ALA A 9 27.69 14.77 -5.16
CA ALA A 9 26.61 14.73 -4.17
C ALA A 9 25.33 15.44 -4.61
N THR A 10 25.41 16.29 -5.64
CA THR A 10 24.29 17.12 -6.09
C THR A 10 23.44 16.51 -7.21
N LEU A 11 23.78 15.33 -7.72
CA LEU A 11 23.06 14.70 -8.83
C LEU A 11 22.02 13.63 -8.39
N CYS A 12 21.87 13.37 -7.10
CA CYS A 12 20.92 12.37 -6.57
C CYS A 12 19.60 12.93 -6.03
N THR A 13 19.28 14.20 -6.26
CA THR A 13 18.03 14.82 -5.74
C THR A 13 16.89 14.92 -6.74
N GLY A 14 16.92 14.15 -7.81
CA GLY A 14 15.84 14.12 -8.82
C GLY A 14 15.09 12.81 -8.83
N THR A 15 13.79 12.85 -8.58
CA THR A 15 12.74 11.82 -8.75
C THR A 15 12.54 10.80 -7.63
N LEU A 16 11.99 11.24 -6.52
CA LEU A 16 11.39 10.37 -5.51
C LEU A 16 9.85 10.57 -5.47
N SER A 17 9.17 10.13 -6.51
CA SER A 17 7.72 9.99 -6.52
C SER A 17 7.34 8.51 -6.34
N GLY A 18 7.34 8.04 -5.08
CA GLY A 18 6.97 6.69 -4.75
C GLY A 18 7.31 6.34 -3.30
N CYS A 19 6.59 6.91 -2.33
CA CYS A 19 6.84 6.64 -0.90
C CYS A 19 6.80 5.14 -0.56
N ASN A 20 6.02 4.35 -1.29
CA ASN A 20 5.88 2.92 -1.05
C ASN A 20 7.08 2.10 -1.57
N SER A 21 7.67 2.49 -2.70
CA SER A 21 8.88 1.86 -3.23
C SER A 21 10.11 2.20 -2.37
N LEU A 22 10.16 3.42 -1.83
CA LEU A 22 11.25 3.83 -0.95
C LEU A 22 11.27 3.02 0.35
N LEU A 23 10.10 2.78 0.95
CA LEU A 23 9.98 1.97 2.16
C LEU A 23 10.41 0.52 1.89
N SER A 24 9.99 -0.07 0.77
CA SER A 24 10.36 -1.43 0.38
C SER A 24 11.87 -1.57 0.12
N GLU A 25 12.47 -0.63 -0.61
CA GLU A 25 13.90 -0.64 -0.91
C GLU A 25 14.73 -0.32 0.34
N GLY A 26 14.28 0.65 1.18
CA GLY A 26 14.93 0.97 2.45
C GLY A 26 14.91 -0.20 3.42
N THR A 27 13.79 -0.91 3.53
CA THR A 27 13.68 -2.11 4.38
C THR A 27 14.58 -3.23 3.87
N GLY A 28 14.64 -3.45 2.55
CA GLY A 28 15.50 -4.45 1.95
C GLY A 28 16.98 -4.14 2.16
N ALA A 29 17.40 -2.90 1.94
CA ALA A 29 18.78 -2.47 2.15
C ALA A 29 19.19 -2.57 3.63
N GLY A 30 18.35 -2.08 4.55
CA GLY A 30 18.60 -2.17 5.98
C GLY A 30 18.70 -3.63 6.47
N ALA A 31 17.78 -4.49 6.04
CA ALA A 31 17.82 -5.91 6.37
C ALA A 31 19.05 -6.63 5.77
N GLY A 32 19.48 -6.24 4.57
CA GLY A 32 20.70 -6.77 3.94
C GLY A 32 21.95 -6.42 4.75
N ILE A 33 22.08 -5.19 5.22
CA ILE A 33 23.20 -4.74 6.06
C ILE A 33 23.20 -5.48 7.40
N ALA A 34 22.05 -5.56 8.06
CA ALA A 34 21.92 -6.28 9.32
C ALA A 34 22.20 -7.77 9.16
N GLY A 35 21.69 -8.39 8.09
CA GLY A 35 21.96 -9.78 7.77
C GLY A 35 23.44 -10.07 7.50
N ALA A 36 24.13 -9.17 6.80
CA ALA A 36 25.58 -9.29 6.57
C ALA A 36 26.39 -9.17 7.87
N ALA A 37 26.00 -8.24 8.76
CA ALA A 37 26.66 -8.07 10.05
C ALA A 37 26.52 -9.32 10.94
N ILE A 38 25.34 -9.94 10.97
CA ILE A 38 25.09 -11.20 11.69
C ILE A 38 25.89 -12.33 11.03
N ALA A 39 25.85 -12.44 9.71
CA ALA A 39 26.52 -13.50 8.98
C ALA A 39 28.03 -13.50 9.20
N ASN A 40 28.67 -12.33 9.27
CA ASN A 40 30.11 -12.19 9.55
C ASN A 40 30.47 -12.63 10.97
N GLN A 41 29.55 -12.70 11.90
CA GLN A 41 29.75 -13.26 13.25
C GLN A 41 29.63 -14.78 13.28
N ILE A 42 28.99 -15.37 12.28
CA ILE A 42 28.72 -16.81 12.21
C ILE A 42 29.76 -17.52 11.31
N THR A 43 30.26 -16.85 10.29
CA THR A 43 31.16 -17.44 9.29
C THR A 43 32.08 -16.40 8.69
N ASP A 44 33.35 -16.81 8.51
CA ASP A 44 34.35 -16.05 7.76
C ASP A 44 34.27 -16.29 6.25
N ASN A 45 33.39 -17.17 5.80
CA ASN A 45 33.21 -17.47 4.39
C ASN A 45 32.30 -16.41 3.73
N ALA A 46 32.87 -15.55 2.90
CA ALA A 46 32.14 -14.45 2.23
C ALA A 46 30.95 -14.91 1.37
N THR A 47 31.01 -16.09 0.75
CA THR A 47 29.92 -16.63 -0.05
C THR A 47 28.72 -17.02 0.84
N VAL A 48 28.98 -17.65 1.96
CA VAL A 48 27.94 -18.03 2.95
C VAL A 48 27.35 -16.78 3.60
N ALA A 49 28.20 -15.82 4.01
CA ALA A 49 27.76 -14.56 4.58
C ALA A 49 26.84 -13.77 3.63
N THR A 50 27.18 -13.73 2.33
CA THR A 50 26.33 -13.10 1.29
C THR A 50 25.00 -13.82 1.15
N GLY A 51 24.99 -15.15 1.16
CA GLY A 51 23.75 -15.94 1.09
C GLY A 51 22.82 -15.69 2.27
N ILE A 52 23.33 -15.59 3.47
CA ILE A 52 22.56 -15.25 4.68
C ILE A 52 21.99 -13.82 4.58
N GLY A 53 22.82 -12.85 4.17
CA GLY A 53 22.38 -11.46 3.99
C GLY A 53 21.23 -11.32 2.99
N LEU A 54 21.31 -11.99 1.84
CA LEU A 54 20.25 -12.01 0.83
C LEU A 54 18.97 -12.69 1.34
N GLY A 55 19.09 -13.77 2.11
CA GLY A 55 17.96 -14.46 2.71
C GLY A 55 17.20 -13.57 3.70
N VAL A 56 17.90 -12.84 4.56
CA VAL A 56 17.32 -11.89 5.50
C VAL A 56 16.63 -10.74 4.76
N GLN A 57 17.27 -10.21 3.73
CA GLN A 57 16.69 -9.15 2.89
C GLN A 57 15.39 -9.60 2.19
N ALA A 58 15.39 -10.77 1.60
CA ALA A 58 14.21 -11.33 0.93
C ALA A 58 13.06 -11.57 1.92
N GLY A 59 13.37 -12.10 3.11
CA GLY A 59 12.39 -12.30 4.17
C GLY A 59 11.77 -11.00 4.67
N ALA A 60 12.57 -9.96 4.87
CA ALA A 60 12.09 -8.64 5.31
C ALA A 60 11.17 -7.99 4.25
N LYS A 61 11.55 -8.04 2.97
CA LYS A 61 10.70 -7.55 1.86
C LYS A 61 9.38 -8.32 1.77
N ALA A 62 9.41 -9.64 1.93
CA ALA A 62 8.21 -10.47 1.91
C ALA A 62 7.27 -10.16 3.08
N ALA A 63 7.81 -9.97 4.29
CA ALA A 63 7.03 -9.59 5.46
C ALA A 63 6.37 -8.22 5.30
N LEU A 64 7.11 -7.22 4.79
CA LEU A 64 6.56 -5.89 4.51
C LEU A 64 5.45 -5.96 3.45
N ALA A 65 5.68 -6.68 2.35
CA ALA A 65 4.66 -6.84 1.31
C ALA A 65 3.40 -7.56 1.82
N TYR A 66 3.56 -8.54 2.72
CA TYR A 66 2.43 -9.19 3.38
C TYR A 66 1.64 -8.22 4.25
N ALA A 67 2.33 -7.43 5.09
CA ALA A 67 1.69 -6.43 5.94
C ALA A 67 0.90 -5.40 5.11
N GLN A 68 1.51 -4.85 4.07
CA GLN A 68 0.85 -3.90 3.17
C GLN A 68 -0.39 -4.49 2.47
N ARG A 69 -0.33 -5.75 2.00
CA ARG A 69 -1.51 -6.41 1.42
C ARG A 69 -2.62 -6.59 2.44
N LYS A 70 -2.27 -6.95 3.68
CA LYS A 70 -3.24 -7.11 4.76
C LYS A 70 -3.95 -5.79 5.06
N THR A 71 -3.21 -4.71 5.26
CA THR A 71 -3.76 -3.36 5.51
C THR A 71 -4.72 -2.92 4.40
N ARG A 72 -4.32 -3.06 3.14
CA ARG A 72 -5.19 -2.73 2.00
C ARG A 72 -6.44 -3.60 1.93
N GLY A 73 -6.32 -4.89 2.24
CA GLY A 73 -7.48 -5.77 2.32
C GLY A 73 -8.48 -5.32 3.38
N GLU A 74 -8.00 -4.90 4.56
CA GLU A 74 -8.85 -4.37 5.64
C GLU A 74 -9.60 -3.10 5.21
N GLU A 75 -8.92 -2.16 4.51
CA GLU A 75 -9.54 -0.96 3.94
C GLU A 75 -10.60 -1.31 2.89
N GLN A 76 -10.28 -2.18 1.95
CA GLN A 76 -11.19 -2.62 0.89
C GLN A 76 -12.44 -3.29 1.46
N ASP A 77 -12.27 -4.14 2.46
CA ASP A 77 -13.38 -4.80 3.15
C ASP A 77 -14.23 -3.80 3.94
N ALA A 78 -13.63 -2.78 4.56
CA ALA A 78 -14.37 -1.73 5.27
C ALA A 78 -15.21 -0.90 4.30
N ILE A 79 -14.64 -0.49 3.17
CA ILE A 79 -15.35 0.24 2.11
C ILE A 79 -16.48 -0.62 1.53
N ALA A 80 -16.22 -1.89 1.21
CA ALA A 80 -17.23 -2.78 0.65
C ALA A 80 -18.40 -3.04 1.61
N ARG A 81 -18.10 -3.21 2.92
CA ARG A 81 -19.14 -3.35 3.96
C ARG A 81 -19.99 -2.09 4.09
N ALA A 82 -19.39 -0.90 4.07
CA ALA A 82 -20.11 0.35 4.17
C ALA A 82 -20.98 0.61 2.92
N ALA A 83 -20.46 0.32 1.74
CA ALA A 83 -21.13 0.54 0.45
C ALA A 83 -22.22 -0.51 0.14
N GLY A 84 -22.05 -1.74 0.64
CA GLY A 84 -22.93 -2.86 0.32
C GLY A 84 -24.44 -2.60 0.50
N PRO A 85 -24.90 -2.09 1.63
CA PRO A 85 -26.34 -1.83 1.88
C PRO A 85 -26.90 -0.61 1.15
N LEU A 86 -26.07 0.28 0.60
CA LEU A 86 -26.50 1.57 0.05
C LEU A 86 -27.22 1.43 -1.28
N ALA A 87 -28.22 2.27 -1.52
CA ALA A 87 -28.83 2.47 -2.83
C ALA A 87 -28.04 3.50 -3.66
N VAL A 88 -28.37 3.60 -4.95
CA VAL A 88 -27.77 4.62 -5.83
C VAL A 88 -28.08 6.02 -5.31
N GLY A 89 -27.05 6.83 -5.15
CA GLY A 89 -27.13 8.19 -4.62
C GLY A 89 -26.97 8.27 -3.09
N ASP A 90 -27.04 7.16 -2.37
CA ASP A 90 -26.79 7.16 -0.93
C ASP A 90 -25.31 7.33 -0.61
N VAL A 91 -25.06 7.94 0.55
CA VAL A 91 -23.71 8.20 1.09
C VAL A 91 -23.62 7.68 2.53
N ALA A 92 -22.52 7.03 2.86
CA ALA A 92 -22.23 6.61 4.23
C ALA A 92 -20.75 6.81 4.58
N PRO A 93 -20.43 7.01 5.87
CA PRO A 93 -19.03 7.01 6.33
C PRO A 93 -18.47 5.59 6.33
N TRP A 94 -17.16 5.48 6.17
CA TRP A 94 -16.40 4.27 6.41
C TRP A 94 -15.14 4.58 7.22
N SER A 95 -14.65 3.62 7.98
CA SER A 95 -13.40 3.71 8.73
C SER A 95 -12.81 2.34 8.97
N VAL A 96 -11.49 2.30 9.16
CA VAL A 96 -10.74 1.13 9.58
C VAL A 96 -9.63 1.54 10.54
N GLU A 97 -9.45 0.76 11.61
CA GLU A 97 -8.33 0.85 12.52
C GLU A 97 -7.35 -0.27 12.20
N HIS A 98 -6.10 0.08 11.92
CA HIS A 98 -5.08 -0.89 11.57
C HIS A 98 -4.41 -1.45 12.81
N GLN A 99 -4.33 -2.79 12.88
CA GLN A 99 -3.63 -3.47 13.98
C GLN A 99 -2.11 -3.38 13.85
N LEU A 100 -1.61 -3.13 12.64
CA LEU A 100 -0.18 -3.02 12.38
C LEU A 100 0.21 -1.53 12.36
N PRO A 101 1.25 -1.12 13.11
CA PRO A 101 1.65 0.28 13.23
C PRO A 101 2.40 0.81 11.98
N LEU A 102 2.27 0.11 10.84
CA LEU A 102 2.92 0.48 9.57
C LEU A 102 2.11 1.49 8.77
N ASP A 103 0.80 1.49 8.96
CA ASP A 103 -0.13 2.40 8.29
C ASP A 103 -1.00 3.10 9.33
N ARG A 104 -1.44 4.32 9.00
CA ARG A 104 -2.37 5.09 9.82
C ARG A 104 -3.78 4.57 9.61
N ASP A 105 -4.63 4.72 10.61
CA ASP A 105 -6.06 4.49 10.49
C ASP A 105 -6.61 5.31 9.31
N ALA A 106 -7.50 4.69 8.56
CA ALA A 106 -8.08 5.30 7.38
C ALA A 106 -9.59 5.50 7.55
N GLN A 107 -10.10 6.59 7.01
CA GLN A 107 -11.52 6.93 7.04
C GLN A 107 -11.92 7.78 5.84
N GLY A 108 -13.22 7.84 5.59
CA GLY A 108 -13.76 8.66 4.52
C GLY A 108 -15.27 8.46 4.34
N GLN A 109 -15.74 8.69 3.14
CA GLN A 109 -17.12 8.47 2.74
C GLN A 109 -17.19 7.58 1.52
N VAL A 110 -18.30 6.84 1.38
CA VAL A 110 -18.64 6.04 0.21
C VAL A 110 -19.99 6.47 -0.34
N ALA A 111 -20.12 6.44 -1.66
CA ALA A 111 -21.37 6.68 -2.36
C ALA A 111 -21.53 5.67 -3.50
N ILE A 112 -22.75 5.28 -3.81
CA ILE A 112 -23.06 4.44 -4.97
C ILE A 112 -23.43 5.33 -6.14
N SER A 113 -22.63 5.25 -7.22
CA SER A 113 -22.92 5.99 -8.46
C SER A 113 -23.89 5.25 -9.36
N ARG A 114 -23.76 3.92 -9.47
CA ARG A 114 -24.63 3.08 -10.31
C ARG A 114 -24.59 1.62 -9.91
N LEU A 115 -25.65 0.90 -10.31
CA LEU A 115 -25.67 -0.57 -10.28
C LEU A 115 -25.14 -1.13 -11.60
N MET A 116 -24.49 -2.26 -11.56
CA MET A 116 -23.94 -2.97 -12.71
C MET A 116 -24.19 -4.46 -12.58
N GLY A 117 -24.19 -5.15 -13.72
CA GLY A 117 -24.33 -6.61 -13.75
C GLY A 117 -25.74 -7.04 -14.17
N ASN A 118 -26.08 -8.26 -13.83
CA ASN A 118 -27.33 -8.94 -14.13
C ASN A 118 -27.82 -9.74 -12.91
N ASP A 119 -28.82 -10.60 -13.10
CA ASP A 119 -29.39 -11.40 -12.00
C ASP A 119 -28.37 -12.36 -11.36
N ASP A 120 -27.39 -12.83 -12.13
CA ASP A 120 -26.35 -13.77 -11.66
C ASP A 120 -25.15 -13.05 -11.00
N LEU A 121 -24.87 -11.81 -11.43
CA LEU A 121 -23.74 -11.03 -10.94
C LEU A 121 -24.18 -9.59 -10.62
N GLN A 122 -24.38 -9.31 -9.38
CA GLN A 122 -24.76 -7.97 -8.91
C GLN A 122 -23.52 -7.21 -8.46
N CYS A 123 -23.23 -6.10 -9.12
CA CYS A 123 -22.14 -5.20 -8.78
C CYS A 123 -22.61 -3.76 -8.59
N LYS A 124 -21.79 -2.97 -7.92
CA LYS A 124 -22.00 -1.54 -7.70
C LYS A 124 -20.72 -0.78 -8.03
N GLU A 125 -20.86 0.34 -8.71
CA GLU A 125 -19.77 1.31 -8.81
C GLU A 125 -19.82 2.20 -7.56
N VAL A 126 -18.69 2.25 -6.86
CA VAL A 126 -18.52 2.98 -5.61
C VAL A 126 -17.56 4.13 -5.84
N VAL A 127 -17.99 5.33 -5.51
CA VAL A 127 -17.11 6.49 -5.33
C VAL A 127 -16.79 6.58 -3.85
N PHE A 128 -15.52 6.62 -3.48
CA PHE A 128 -15.12 6.76 -2.08
C PHE A 128 -14.05 7.81 -1.90
N SER A 129 -14.00 8.40 -0.71
CA SER A 129 -12.92 9.30 -0.32
C SER A 129 -12.00 8.65 0.69
N ILE A 130 -10.74 9.10 0.69
CA ILE A 130 -9.80 8.91 1.79
C ILE A 130 -9.50 10.29 2.36
N ASP A 131 -9.77 10.45 3.65
CA ASP A 131 -9.58 11.69 4.38
C ASP A 131 -8.23 11.64 5.11
N THR A 132 -7.30 12.47 4.70
CA THR A 132 -5.98 12.60 5.34
C THR A 132 -6.01 13.76 6.32
N PRO A 133 -5.80 13.51 7.62
CA PRO A 133 -5.71 14.57 8.61
C PRO A 133 -4.56 15.53 8.29
N ALA A 134 -4.71 16.78 8.69
CA ALA A 134 -3.63 17.76 8.61
C ALA A 134 -2.41 17.30 9.42
N GLU A 135 -1.25 17.19 8.78
CA GLU A 135 0.00 16.77 9.46
C GLU A 135 0.60 17.87 10.35
N LYS A 136 0.26 19.11 10.06
CA LYS A 136 0.73 20.31 10.79
C LYS A 136 -0.42 21.30 10.96
N PRO A 137 -0.38 22.16 12.00
CA PRO A 137 -1.44 23.15 12.25
C PRO A 137 -1.71 24.12 11.09
N GLN A 138 -0.80 24.21 10.12
CA GLN A 138 -0.91 25.10 8.96
C GLN A 138 -1.24 24.37 7.65
N THR A 139 -1.50 23.07 7.70
CA THR A 139 -1.83 22.28 6.52
C THR A 139 -3.31 21.92 6.57
N ASP A 140 -4.05 22.20 5.50
CA ASP A 140 -5.45 21.82 5.43
C ASP A 140 -5.60 20.29 5.33
N PRO A 141 -6.65 19.70 5.93
CA PRO A 141 -7.01 18.31 5.73
C PRO A 141 -7.26 18.06 4.23
N GLN A 142 -6.73 16.97 3.72
CA GLN A 142 -6.91 16.61 2.31
C GLN A 142 -7.92 15.48 2.18
N ARG A 143 -8.72 15.56 1.12
CA ARG A 143 -9.64 14.49 0.72
C ARG A 143 -9.36 14.11 -0.71
N ALA A 144 -9.00 12.86 -0.94
CA ALA A 144 -8.82 12.28 -2.27
C ALA A 144 -10.01 11.38 -2.60
N PHE A 145 -10.48 11.41 -3.86
CA PHE A 145 -11.60 10.62 -4.33
C PHE A 145 -11.13 9.54 -5.29
N TYR A 146 -11.75 8.38 -5.18
CA TYR A 146 -11.45 7.18 -5.97
C TYR A 146 -12.74 6.51 -6.42
N VAL A 147 -12.64 5.74 -7.50
CA VAL A 147 -13.75 4.94 -8.02
C VAL A 147 -13.34 3.47 -8.04
N THR A 148 -14.23 2.61 -7.61
CA THR A 148 -14.03 1.17 -7.61
C THR A 148 -15.34 0.45 -7.91
N THR A 149 -15.25 -0.87 -8.03
CA THR A 149 -16.40 -1.76 -8.16
C THR A 149 -16.40 -2.74 -7.00
N ILE A 150 -17.57 -2.94 -6.40
CA ILE A 150 -17.82 -4.05 -5.48
C ILE A 150 -18.85 -4.98 -6.11
N CYS A 151 -18.69 -6.28 -5.92
CA CYS A 151 -19.65 -7.28 -6.39
C CYS A 151 -20.14 -8.15 -5.23
N ARG A 152 -21.36 -8.67 -5.37
CA ARG A 152 -21.96 -9.54 -4.38
C ARG A 152 -21.37 -10.94 -4.51
N ASP A 153 -20.89 -11.46 -3.38
CA ASP A 153 -20.40 -12.82 -3.20
C ASP A 153 -21.22 -13.49 -2.07
N GLY A 154 -22.25 -14.22 -2.46
CA GLY A 154 -23.22 -14.74 -1.52
C GLY A 154 -23.99 -13.61 -0.81
N GLU A 155 -23.84 -13.51 0.51
CA GLU A 155 -24.47 -12.45 1.31
C GLU A 155 -23.58 -11.24 1.55
N THR A 156 -22.32 -11.28 1.10
CA THR A 156 -21.33 -10.24 1.34
C THR A 156 -21.01 -9.46 0.08
N TRP A 157 -20.63 -8.20 0.25
CA TRP A 157 -20.08 -7.37 -0.83
C TRP A 157 -18.56 -7.38 -0.73
N ARG A 158 -17.89 -7.63 -1.85
CA ARG A 158 -16.44 -7.70 -1.93
C ARG A 158 -15.89 -6.78 -2.99
N TRP A 159 -14.69 -6.33 -2.78
CA TRP A 159 -13.94 -5.57 -3.78
C TRP A 159 -13.72 -6.43 -5.03
N ALA A 160 -14.16 -5.93 -6.18
CA ALA A 160 -14.10 -6.67 -7.45
C ALA A 160 -12.83 -6.41 -8.25
N SER A 161 -12.12 -5.35 -7.94
CA SER A 161 -10.84 -5.06 -8.59
C SER A 161 -9.80 -6.05 -8.09
N ALA A 162 -9.23 -6.83 -9.01
CA ALA A 162 -8.15 -7.73 -8.65
C ALA A 162 -6.95 -6.90 -8.19
N GLU A 163 -6.59 -7.03 -6.92
CA GLU A 163 -5.28 -6.62 -6.46
C GLU A 163 -4.30 -7.75 -6.77
N PRO A 164 -3.17 -7.47 -7.21
CA PRO A 164 -2.36 -6.27 -7.43
C PRO A 164 -2.16 -5.97 -8.92
N ALA A 165 -3.22 -5.87 -9.65
CA ALA A 165 -3.16 -5.47 -11.05
C ALA A 165 -2.31 -4.20 -11.25
N THR A 166 -2.25 -3.35 -10.23
CA THR A 166 -1.46 -2.12 -10.28
C THR A 166 0.03 -2.34 -10.49
N ALA A 167 0.65 -3.35 -9.88
CA ALA A 167 2.06 -3.64 -10.12
C ALA A 167 2.30 -4.26 -11.50
N ARG A 168 1.30 -5.01 -12.01
CA ARG A 168 1.36 -5.68 -13.31
C ARG A 168 0.88 -4.78 -14.45
N TRP A 169 -0.15 -3.96 -14.22
CA TRP A 169 -0.75 -3.10 -15.22
C TRP A 169 -0.12 -1.71 -15.27
N GLY A 170 0.45 -1.22 -14.17
CA GLY A 170 1.23 0.03 -14.16
C GLY A 170 2.52 -0.05 -14.99
N ALA A 171 2.99 -1.24 -15.33
CA ALA A 171 4.11 -1.44 -16.26
C ALA A 171 3.67 -1.41 -17.74
N LEU A 172 2.38 -1.29 -18.03
CA LEU A 172 1.81 -1.27 -19.38
C LEU A 172 1.24 0.10 -19.77
N GLN A 173 1.41 1.13 -18.92
CA GLN A 173 1.01 2.50 -19.24
C GLN A 173 2.20 3.34 -19.67
#